data_50813c2104a183746da6fe03de941976
#
_entry.id   50813c2104a183746da6fe03de941976
#
_cell.length_a   1.000
_cell.length_b   1.000
_cell.length_c   1.000
_cell.angle_alpha   90.00
_cell.angle_beta   90.00
_cell.angle_gamma   90.00
#
_symmetry.space_group_name_H-M   'P 1'
#
loop_
_entity.id
_entity.type
_entity.pdbx_description
1 polymer ?
#
loop_
_entity_poly.entity_id
_entity_poly.type
_entity_poly.pdbx_seq_one_letter_code
_entity_poly.pdbx_strand_id
1 'polypeptide(L)'
;MKLRTTTTAAIIAVFASSIVVPAYAGWGDFLGDLLKDGKAEPQPSPSTSKGITNALSTKDMNGAILDALSVGVKRAIALLGKQGGYLNDAQVRIPMPDNLQKLESVLRRFGQDKYADRFIQTMNSAAEQAVPQTTQIFLDTIKGMSLSDAKKLLNGSDDAATSYFRTKNSPQLEKVISPIVSKTMDDVGVTKAYKKLVSKADFLGDYVDKDSLDIDAFVTQRTMDGLFLKLAEEEAKIRNNPVARSTDLLRKVFSQFGS
;
A
#
# COMPACT_ATOMS: atom_id res chain seq x y z
N MET A 1 -3.29 -61.64 -30.23
CA MET A 1 -3.14 -60.92 -31.48
C MET A 1 -2.37 -59.61 -31.20
N LYS A 2 -1.34 -59.32 -31.94
CA LYS A 2 -0.12 -58.56 -31.62
C LYS A 2 -0.33 -57.08 -31.25
N LEU A 3 0.32 -56.67 -30.12
CA LEU A 3 0.64 -55.28 -29.79
C LEU A 3 1.52 -54.65 -30.85
N ARG A 4 1.28 -53.39 -31.17
CA ARG A 4 2.28 -52.48 -31.76
C ARG A 4 2.35 -51.19 -30.97
N THR A 5 3.44 -51.06 -30.24
CA THR A 5 3.96 -49.84 -29.64
C THR A 5 4.54 -48.95 -30.70
N THR A 6 4.15 -47.70 -30.79
CA THR A 6 4.83 -46.66 -31.55
C THR A 6 5.34 -45.59 -30.56
N THR A 7 6.65 -45.56 -30.43
CA THR A 7 7.43 -44.58 -29.69
C THR A 7 7.60 -43.35 -30.57
N THR A 8 7.05 -42.19 -30.17
CA THR A 8 7.31 -40.92 -30.85
C THR A 8 8.35 -40.15 -30.02
N ALA A 9 9.54 -40.01 -30.55
CA ALA A 9 10.60 -39.21 -30.00
C ALA A 9 10.34 -37.73 -30.28
N ALA A 10 10.23 -36.91 -29.23
CA ALA A 10 10.14 -35.45 -29.34
C ALA A 10 11.56 -34.87 -29.35
N ILE A 11 11.89 -34.23 -30.44
CA ILE A 11 13.12 -33.45 -30.63
C ILE A 11 12.93 -32.10 -29.95
N ILE A 12 13.74 -31.84 -28.90
CA ILE A 12 13.80 -30.52 -28.24
C ILE A 12 14.81 -29.68 -29.03
N ALA A 13 14.35 -28.71 -29.80
CA ALA A 13 15.17 -27.68 -30.41
C ALA A 13 15.50 -26.60 -29.38
N VAL A 14 16.73 -26.51 -28.91
CA VAL A 14 17.27 -25.45 -28.09
C VAL A 14 17.54 -24.24 -28.99
N PHE A 15 16.73 -23.20 -28.91
CA PHE A 15 17.04 -21.89 -29.48
C PHE A 15 17.96 -21.14 -28.53
N ALA A 16 19.25 -21.11 -28.88
CA ALA A 16 20.21 -20.19 -28.28
C ALA A 16 19.96 -18.77 -28.83
N SER A 17 19.27 -17.95 -28.11
CA SER A 17 19.17 -16.51 -28.40
C SER A 17 20.43 -15.81 -27.89
N SER A 18 21.32 -15.45 -28.80
CA SER A 18 22.50 -14.63 -28.54
C SER A 18 22.04 -13.21 -28.16
N ILE A 19 22.15 -12.84 -26.88
CA ILE A 19 22.02 -11.48 -26.42
C ILE A 19 23.31 -10.75 -26.76
N VAL A 20 23.27 -9.88 -27.75
CA VAL A 20 24.33 -8.93 -28.06
C VAL A 20 24.30 -7.84 -26.98
N VAL A 21 25.27 -7.87 -26.07
CA VAL A 21 25.53 -6.80 -25.12
C VAL A 21 26.36 -5.75 -25.84
N PRO A 22 25.93 -4.46 -25.93
CA PRO A 22 26.79 -3.42 -26.47
C PRO A 22 27.96 -3.20 -25.50
N ALA A 23 29.18 -3.38 -26.02
CA ALA A 23 30.40 -3.06 -25.32
C ALA A 23 30.44 -1.57 -24.99
N TYR A 24 30.38 -1.21 -23.73
CA TYR A 24 30.73 0.13 -23.27
C TYR A 24 32.25 0.28 -23.36
N ALA A 25 32.71 0.88 -24.45
CA ALA A 25 34.04 1.45 -24.56
C ALA A 25 34.10 2.69 -23.66
N GLY A 26 35.00 2.74 -22.71
CA GLY A 26 35.19 3.95 -21.92
C GLY A 26 36.04 3.85 -20.65
N TRP A 27 36.40 2.66 -20.19
CA TRP A 27 37.23 2.53 -18.99
C TRP A 27 38.70 2.26 -19.28
N GLY A 28 39.06 1.81 -20.51
CA GLY A 28 40.44 1.56 -20.91
C GLY A 28 41.27 2.81 -21.18
N ASP A 29 40.65 3.83 -21.73
CA ASP A 29 41.33 5.10 -22.07
C ASP A 29 41.64 5.99 -20.85
N PHE A 30 40.81 5.90 -19.81
CA PHE A 30 41.00 6.67 -18.56
C PHE A 30 42.18 6.14 -17.73
N LEU A 31 42.46 4.86 -17.76
CA LEU A 31 43.60 4.25 -17.06
C LEU A 31 44.92 4.37 -17.84
N GLY A 32 44.86 4.54 -19.17
CA GLY A 32 46.02 4.72 -20.01
C GLY A 32 46.70 6.06 -19.87
N ASP A 33 45.91 7.09 -19.57
CA ASP A 33 46.42 8.48 -19.41
C ASP A 33 47.01 8.73 -18.00
N LEU A 34 46.62 7.92 -17.01
CA LEU A 34 47.12 8.02 -15.64
C LEU A 34 48.50 7.41 -15.41
N LEU A 35 48.98 6.63 -16.38
CA LEU A 35 50.26 5.90 -16.27
C LEU A 35 51.42 6.50 -17.09
N LYS A 36 51.21 7.63 -17.73
CA LYS A 36 52.16 8.25 -18.66
C LYS A 36 52.72 9.61 -18.25
N ASP A 37 52.88 9.95 -17.01
CA ASP A 37 53.79 11.07 -16.66
C ASP A 37 54.38 10.90 -15.27
N GLY A 38 55.55 10.25 -15.24
CA GLY A 38 56.50 10.34 -14.15
C GLY A 38 57.46 11.48 -14.42
N LYS A 39 57.38 12.54 -13.64
CA LYS A 39 58.39 13.48 -13.16
C LYS A 39 57.89 14.92 -13.15
N ALA A 40 57.56 15.41 -11.98
CA ALA A 40 57.72 16.80 -11.60
C ALA A 40 57.73 16.92 -10.06
N GLU A 41 58.65 17.69 -9.56
CA GLU A 41 58.99 17.96 -8.16
C GLU A 41 57.85 18.58 -7.32
N PRO A 42 57.91 18.44 -5.98
CA PRO A 42 56.80 18.88 -5.12
C PRO A 42 56.89 20.37 -4.79
N GLN A 43 55.97 21.17 -5.25
CA GLN A 43 55.69 22.49 -4.68
C GLN A 43 54.52 22.38 -3.69
N PRO A 44 54.62 22.93 -2.48
CA PRO A 44 53.50 22.91 -1.52
C PRO A 44 52.53 24.03 -1.88
N SER A 45 51.45 23.67 -2.51
CA SER A 45 50.25 24.51 -2.60
C SER A 45 49.31 24.21 -1.45
N PRO A 46 48.67 25.20 -0.84
CA PRO A 46 47.81 25.00 0.32
C PRO A 46 46.57 24.19 -0.08
N SER A 47 46.50 22.99 0.41
CA SER A 47 45.34 22.11 0.28
C SER A 47 44.18 22.75 1.02
N THR A 48 43.38 23.53 0.33
CA THR A 48 42.01 23.79 0.75
C THR A 48 41.24 22.53 0.47
N SER A 49 41.28 21.58 1.39
CA SER A 49 40.32 20.50 1.45
C SER A 49 38.95 21.15 1.71
N LYS A 50 38.30 21.60 0.65
CA LYS A 50 36.85 21.76 0.67
C LYS A 50 36.29 20.40 0.95
N GLY A 51 36.07 20.08 2.23
CA GLY A 51 35.16 19.06 2.63
C GLY A 51 33.85 19.33 1.92
N ILE A 52 33.59 18.56 0.87
CA ILE A 52 32.27 18.48 0.26
C ILE A 52 31.40 17.77 1.28
N THR A 53 31.00 18.51 2.32
CA THR A 53 29.79 18.18 3.04
C THR A 53 28.69 18.41 2.01
N ASN A 54 28.29 17.33 1.31
CA ASN A 54 27.07 17.30 0.53
C ASN A 54 25.89 17.47 1.50
N ALA A 55 25.73 18.70 2.00
CA ALA A 55 24.52 19.11 2.68
C ALA A 55 23.40 18.97 1.65
N LEU A 56 22.48 18.06 1.92
CA LEU A 56 21.30 17.87 1.09
C LEU A 56 20.62 19.22 0.92
N SER A 57 20.34 19.62 -0.32
CA SER A 57 19.58 20.82 -0.54
C SER A 57 18.18 20.66 0.07
N THR A 58 17.60 21.75 0.54
CA THR A 58 16.22 21.74 1.05
C THR A 58 15.22 21.16 0.03
N LYS A 59 15.51 21.34 -1.26
CA LYS A 59 14.72 20.80 -2.37
C LYS A 59 14.85 19.28 -2.47
N ASP A 60 16.07 18.74 -2.33
CA ASP A 60 16.31 17.31 -2.37
C ASP A 60 15.66 16.60 -1.17
N MET A 61 15.73 17.23 0.00
CA MET A 61 15.05 16.75 1.21
C MET A 61 13.54 16.67 1.01
N ASN A 62 12.93 17.72 0.47
CA ASN A 62 11.50 17.72 0.20
C ASN A 62 11.12 16.61 -0.79
N GLY A 63 11.86 16.51 -1.91
CA GLY A 63 11.65 15.46 -2.90
C GLY A 63 11.68 14.05 -2.28
N ALA A 64 12.70 13.77 -1.46
CA ALA A 64 12.83 12.48 -0.79
C ALA A 64 11.65 12.15 0.14
N ILE A 65 11.16 13.12 0.89
CA ILE A 65 10.00 12.91 1.79
C ILE A 65 8.74 12.60 0.97
N LEU A 66 8.48 13.39 -0.08
CA LEU A 66 7.31 13.17 -0.94
C LEU A 66 7.36 11.81 -1.66
N ASP A 67 8.54 11.40 -2.11
CA ASP A 67 8.75 10.08 -2.71
C ASP A 67 8.49 8.95 -1.70
N ALA A 68 9.00 9.10 -0.47
CA ALA A 68 8.76 8.13 0.59
C ALA A 68 7.28 7.96 0.90
N LEU A 69 6.57 9.08 1.07
CA LEU A 69 5.13 9.08 1.31
C LEU A 69 4.39 8.39 0.14
N SER A 70 4.77 8.72 -1.10
CA SER A 70 4.18 8.12 -2.30
C SER A 70 4.40 6.61 -2.35
N VAL A 71 5.61 6.13 -2.00
CA VAL A 71 5.92 4.70 -1.95
C VAL A 71 5.15 4.00 -0.83
N GLY A 72 5.10 4.58 0.36
CA GLY A 72 4.34 4.03 1.50
C GLY A 72 2.86 3.89 1.18
N VAL A 73 2.24 4.93 0.64
CA VAL A 73 0.84 4.92 0.19
C VAL A 73 0.58 3.82 -0.84
N LYS A 74 1.39 3.75 -1.89
CA LYS A 74 1.23 2.74 -2.94
C LYS A 74 1.37 1.31 -2.39
N ARG A 75 2.29 1.08 -1.45
CA ARG A 75 2.47 -0.23 -0.81
C ARG A 75 1.25 -0.61 0.04
N ALA A 76 0.78 0.28 0.91
CA ALA A 76 -0.40 0.04 1.73
C ALA A 76 -1.63 -0.29 0.87
N ILE A 77 -1.88 0.51 -0.18
CA ILE A 77 -2.99 0.30 -1.12
C ILE A 77 -2.83 -1.03 -1.87
N ALA A 78 -1.63 -1.38 -2.34
CA ALA A 78 -1.38 -2.64 -3.03
C ALA A 78 -1.56 -3.87 -2.12
N LEU A 79 -1.20 -3.75 -0.84
CA LEU A 79 -1.41 -4.82 0.14
C LEU A 79 -2.89 -5.07 0.39
N LEU A 80 -3.68 -4.02 0.52
CA LEU A 80 -5.10 -4.08 0.85
C LEU A 80 -6.00 -4.34 -0.37
N GLY A 81 -5.63 -3.81 -1.55
CA GLY A 81 -6.42 -3.91 -2.76
C GLY A 81 -6.31 -5.24 -3.51
N LYS A 82 -5.43 -6.16 -3.07
CA LYS A 82 -5.37 -7.51 -3.63
C LYS A 82 -6.46 -8.39 -3.04
N GLN A 83 -6.82 -9.46 -3.75
CA GLN A 83 -7.74 -10.47 -3.22
C GLN A 83 -7.23 -11.03 -1.88
N GLY A 84 -8.07 -11.01 -0.87
CA GLY A 84 -7.71 -11.41 0.50
C GLY A 84 -6.91 -10.38 1.27
N GLY A 85 -6.72 -9.16 0.74
CA GLY A 85 -5.96 -8.10 1.41
C GLY A 85 -6.59 -7.64 2.72
N TYR A 86 -7.93 -7.64 2.79
CA TYR A 86 -8.68 -7.46 4.04
C TYR A 86 -9.05 -8.79 4.68
N LEU A 87 -9.62 -9.70 3.91
CA LEU A 87 -10.20 -10.94 4.43
C LEU A 87 -9.17 -11.80 5.20
N ASN A 88 -7.95 -11.89 4.71
CA ASN A 88 -6.90 -12.77 5.24
C ASN A 88 -5.92 -12.07 6.19
N ASP A 89 -6.09 -10.78 6.45
CA ASP A 89 -5.28 -10.02 7.40
C ASP A 89 -6.11 -9.76 8.66
N ALA A 90 -5.74 -10.42 9.76
CA ALA A 90 -6.47 -10.35 11.03
C ALA A 90 -6.59 -8.92 11.62
N GLN A 91 -5.69 -8.01 11.25
CA GLN A 91 -5.67 -6.65 11.77
C GLN A 91 -6.70 -5.74 11.10
N VAL A 92 -7.02 -6.02 9.83
CA VAL A 92 -7.93 -5.18 9.02
C VAL A 92 -9.17 -5.90 8.56
N ARG A 93 -9.25 -7.22 8.78
CA ARG A 93 -10.42 -8.02 8.44
C ARG A 93 -11.68 -7.40 9.01
N ILE A 94 -12.68 -7.18 8.16
CA ILE A 94 -13.99 -6.67 8.54
C ILE A 94 -14.82 -7.85 9.04
N PRO A 95 -15.11 -7.93 10.35
CA PRO A 95 -15.93 -9.01 10.94
C PRO A 95 -17.40 -8.74 10.71
N MET A 96 -18.24 -9.69 11.12
CA MET A 96 -19.68 -9.44 11.25
C MET A 96 -19.92 -8.27 12.20
N PRO A 97 -20.76 -7.27 11.86
CA PRO A 97 -21.13 -6.19 12.75
C PRO A 97 -21.74 -6.70 14.07
N ASP A 98 -21.51 -6.00 15.17
CA ASP A 98 -21.93 -6.44 16.52
C ASP A 98 -23.44 -6.70 16.62
N ASN A 99 -24.25 -5.88 15.98
CA ASN A 99 -25.69 -6.04 15.92
C ASN A 99 -26.14 -7.28 15.12
N LEU A 100 -25.25 -7.87 14.31
CA LEU A 100 -25.50 -9.09 13.52
C LEU A 100 -24.86 -10.35 14.09
N GLN A 101 -24.07 -10.25 15.16
CA GLN A 101 -23.40 -11.42 15.77
C GLN A 101 -24.38 -12.46 16.29
N LYS A 102 -25.54 -12.04 16.80
CA LYS A 102 -26.61 -12.97 17.21
C LYS A 102 -27.14 -13.75 16.00
N LEU A 103 -27.36 -13.09 14.88
CA LEU A 103 -27.79 -13.72 13.63
C LEU A 103 -26.70 -14.68 13.13
N GLU A 104 -25.45 -14.28 13.15
CA GLU A 104 -24.31 -15.14 12.79
C GLU A 104 -24.30 -16.42 13.65
N SER A 105 -24.44 -16.27 14.97
CA SER A 105 -24.46 -17.39 15.91
C SER A 105 -25.61 -18.36 15.63
N VAL A 106 -26.79 -17.84 15.29
CA VAL A 106 -27.96 -18.66 14.91
C VAL A 106 -27.69 -19.41 13.61
N LEU A 107 -27.20 -18.72 12.57
CA LEU A 107 -26.86 -19.31 11.28
C LEU A 107 -25.86 -20.46 11.45
N ARG A 108 -24.79 -20.26 12.24
CA ARG A 108 -23.77 -21.28 12.51
C ARG A 108 -24.35 -22.47 13.28
N ARG A 109 -25.19 -22.22 14.30
CA ARG A 109 -25.86 -23.30 15.08
C ARG A 109 -26.72 -24.20 14.21
N PHE A 110 -27.34 -23.66 13.17
CA PHE A 110 -28.21 -24.45 12.25
C PHE A 110 -27.47 -24.92 10.99
N GLY A 111 -26.12 -24.93 10.98
CA GLY A 111 -25.32 -25.41 9.86
C GLY A 111 -25.43 -24.53 8.60
N GLN A 112 -25.79 -23.26 8.78
CA GLN A 112 -25.93 -22.28 7.69
C GLN A 112 -24.69 -21.35 7.60
N ASP A 113 -23.52 -21.85 8.01
CA ASP A 113 -22.25 -21.11 8.05
C ASP A 113 -21.94 -20.40 6.73
N LYS A 114 -22.24 -21.04 5.61
CA LYS A 114 -22.00 -20.50 4.26
C LYS A 114 -22.61 -19.11 4.02
N TYR A 115 -23.71 -18.79 4.69
CA TYR A 115 -24.34 -17.46 4.52
C TYR A 115 -23.59 -16.40 5.32
N ALA A 116 -23.20 -16.71 6.56
CA ALA A 116 -22.39 -15.83 7.38
C ALA A 116 -21.01 -15.59 6.73
N ASP A 117 -20.35 -16.65 6.29
CA ASP A 117 -19.04 -16.57 5.65
C ASP A 117 -19.09 -15.79 4.34
N ARG A 118 -20.11 -16.02 3.51
CA ARG A 118 -20.30 -15.25 2.28
C ARG A 118 -20.55 -13.77 2.54
N PHE A 119 -21.30 -13.44 3.59
CA PHE A 119 -21.53 -12.05 3.98
C PHE A 119 -20.22 -11.36 4.40
N ILE A 120 -19.44 -11.99 5.29
CA ILE A 120 -18.13 -11.51 5.72
C ILE A 120 -17.18 -11.36 4.51
N GLN A 121 -17.15 -12.37 3.64
CA GLN A 121 -16.34 -12.31 2.41
C GLN A 121 -16.73 -11.14 1.52
N THR A 122 -18.03 -10.85 1.39
CA THR A 122 -18.51 -9.74 0.56
C THR A 122 -18.08 -8.38 1.12
N MET A 123 -18.20 -8.17 2.44
CA MET A 123 -17.76 -6.94 3.08
C MET A 123 -16.27 -6.68 2.84
N ASN A 124 -15.44 -7.71 3.02
CA ASN A 124 -14.00 -7.60 2.80
C ASN A 124 -13.66 -7.40 1.31
N SER A 125 -14.34 -8.09 0.40
CA SER A 125 -14.17 -7.89 -1.04
C SER A 125 -14.57 -6.48 -1.48
N ALA A 126 -15.60 -5.90 -0.88
CA ALA A 126 -15.98 -4.50 -1.14
C ALA A 126 -14.87 -3.53 -0.74
N ALA A 127 -14.24 -3.74 0.42
CA ALA A 127 -13.08 -2.97 0.87
C ALA A 127 -11.89 -3.11 -0.09
N GLU A 128 -11.56 -4.34 -0.47
CA GLU A 128 -10.48 -4.66 -1.40
C GLU A 128 -10.65 -3.98 -2.78
N GLN A 129 -11.88 -3.89 -3.26
CA GLN A 129 -12.20 -3.21 -4.53
C GLN A 129 -12.18 -1.68 -4.40
N ALA A 130 -12.55 -1.14 -3.25
CA ALA A 130 -12.63 0.30 -3.03
C ALA A 130 -11.26 0.95 -2.83
N VAL A 131 -10.35 0.29 -2.09
CA VAL A 131 -9.05 0.88 -1.70
C VAL A 131 -8.18 1.31 -2.88
N PRO A 132 -8.03 0.58 -3.99
CA PRO A 132 -7.23 1.03 -5.13
C PRO A 132 -7.69 2.36 -5.73
N GLN A 133 -8.99 2.66 -5.65
CA GLN A 133 -9.57 3.90 -6.18
C GLN A 133 -9.19 5.14 -5.37
N THR A 134 -8.65 4.96 -4.17
CA THR A 134 -8.21 6.05 -3.30
C THR A 134 -6.81 6.57 -3.63
N THR A 135 -6.05 5.86 -4.48
CA THR A 135 -4.63 6.15 -4.77
C THR A 135 -4.41 7.59 -5.18
N GLN A 136 -5.24 8.11 -6.11
CA GLN A 136 -5.05 9.45 -6.64
C GLN A 136 -5.28 10.54 -5.58
N ILE A 137 -6.20 10.33 -4.65
CA ILE A 137 -6.48 11.26 -3.54
C ILE A 137 -5.22 11.49 -2.70
N PHE A 138 -4.52 10.42 -2.34
CA PHE A 138 -3.27 10.52 -1.58
C PHE A 138 -2.16 11.17 -2.39
N LEU A 139 -1.99 10.78 -3.65
CA LEU A 139 -0.95 11.35 -4.51
C LEU A 139 -1.15 12.84 -4.75
N ASP A 140 -2.39 13.31 -4.88
CA ASP A 140 -2.69 14.73 -5.05
C ASP A 140 -2.44 15.51 -3.74
N THR A 141 -2.76 14.93 -2.60
CA THR A 141 -2.43 15.49 -1.29
C THR A 141 -0.91 15.61 -1.11
N ILE A 142 -0.13 14.57 -1.49
CA ILE A 142 1.33 14.60 -1.44
C ILE A 142 1.90 15.68 -2.37
N LYS A 143 1.42 15.77 -3.61
CA LYS A 143 1.86 16.81 -4.58
C LYS A 143 1.58 18.23 -4.10
N GLY A 144 0.46 18.44 -3.40
CA GLY A 144 0.08 19.74 -2.83
C GLY A 144 0.76 20.07 -1.51
N MET A 145 1.60 19.17 -0.97
CA MET A 145 2.24 19.37 0.33
C MET A 145 3.33 20.46 0.26
N SER A 146 3.27 21.40 1.20
CA SER A 146 4.31 22.42 1.34
C SER A 146 5.58 21.83 1.96
N LEU A 147 6.73 22.51 1.71
CA LEU A 147 8.00 22.16 2.38
C LEU A 147 7.88 22.23 3.91
N SER A 148 7.10 23.19 4.42
CA SER A 148 6.85 23.31 5.87
C SER A 148 6.12 22.08 6.41
N ASP A 149 5.09 21.60 5.69
CA ASP A 149 4.36 20.41 6.09
C ASP A 149 5.26 19.17 6.04
N ALA A 150 6.03 18.99 4.95
CA ALA A 150 6.97 17.87 4.84
C ALA A 150 7.99 17.84 6.00
N LYS A 151 8.53 18.98 6.40
CA LYS A 151 9.42 19.11 7.57
C LYS A 151 8.72 18.78 8.88
N LYS A 152 7.47 19.24 9.07
CA LYS A 152 6.67 18.89 10.27
C LYS A 152 6.41 17.39 10.35
N LEU A 153 6.11 16.74 9.23
CA LEU A 153 5.93 15.29 9.19
C LEU A 153 7.22 14.56 9.55
N LEU A 154 8.36 14.99 8.98
CA LEU A 154 9.65 14.35 9.27
C LEU A 154 10.00 14.37 10.77
N ASN A 155 9.76 15.52 11.44
CA ASN A 155 10.06 15.72 12.85
C ASN A 155 8.89 15.38 13.79
N GLY A 156 7.79 14.87 13.27
CA GLY A 156 6.60 14.52 14.02
C GLY A 156 6.66 13.13 14.65
N SER A 157 5.53 12.72 15.25
CA SER A 157 5.32 11.36 15.80
C SER A 157 5.47 10.27 14.73
N ASP A 158 5.55 9.03 15.15
CA ASP A 158 5.72 7.86 14.26
C ASP A 158 4.56 7.68 13.27
N ASP A 159 3.42 8.33 13.52
CA ASP A 159 2.21 8.32 12.70
C ASP A 159 1.84 9.69 12.13
N ALA A 160 2.76 10.65 12.13
CA ALA A 160 2.50 12.04 11.75
C ALA A 160 1.95 12.17 10.31
N ALA A 161 2.50 11.41 9.36
CA ALA A 161 2.03 11.41 7.97
C ALA A 161 0.65 10.76 7.85
N THR A 162 0.42 9.66 8.55
CA THR A 162 -0.89 8.99 8.60
C THR A 162 -1.96 9.90 9.18
N SER A 163 -1.69 10.59 10.28
CA SER A 163 -2.58 11.56 10.90
C SER A 163 -2.88 12.75 9.98
N TYR A 164 -1.88 13.24 9.28
CA TYR A 164 -2.04 14.28 8.26
C TYR A 164 -2.98 13.82 7.14
N PHE A 165 -2.77 12.64 6.58
CA PHE A 165 -3.64 12.08 5.54
C PHE A 165 -5.06 11.84 6.05
N ARG A 166 -5.22 11.32 7.28
CA ARG A 166 -6.53 11.12 7.88
C ARG A 166 -7.30 12.44 7.95
N THR A 167 -6.67 13.50 8.44
CA THR A 167 -7.30 14.83 8.56
C THR A 167 -7.65 15.44 7.20
N LYS A 168 -6.77 15.28 6.21
CA LYS A 168 -6.95 15.94 4.90
C LYS A 168 -7.89 15.18 3.98
N ASN A 169 -7.85 13.84 4.01
CA ASN A 169 -8.42 13.01 2.96
C ASN A 169 -9.72 12.30 3.37
N SER A 170 -10.04 12.14 4.68
CA SER A 170 -11.19 11.33 5.10
C SER A 170 -12.50 11.68 4.39
N PRO A 171 -12.90 12.96 4.25
CA PRO A 171 -14.16 13.27 3.57
C PRO A 171 -14.18 12.89 2.09
N GLN A 172 -13.01 12.93 1.41
CA GLN A 172 -12.90 12.59 0.01
C GLN A 172 -12.79 11.07 -0.18
N LEU A 173 -12.10 10.37 0.74
CA LEU A 173 -12.03 8.92 0.77
C LEU A 173 -13.42 8.31 0.94
N GLU A 174 -14.21 8.80 1.88
CA GLU A 174 -15.58 8.35 2.12
C GLU A 174 -16.44 8.48 0.85
N LYS A 175 -16.38 9.62 0.16
CA LYS A 175 -17.11 9.85 -1.10
C LYS A 175 -16.74 8.88 -2.22
N VAL A 176 -15.52 8.36 -2.23
CA VAL A 176 -15.05 7.39 -3.24
C VAL A 176 -15.33 5.96 -2.81
N ILE A 177 -15.13 5.64 -1.53
CA ILE A 177 -15.29 4.28 -1.00
C ILE A 177 -16.76 3.88 -0.89
N SER A 178 -17.61 4.74 -0.33
CA SER A 178 -19.01 4.44 -0.03
C SER A 178 -19.82 3.92 -1.24
N PRO A 179 -19.80 4.55 -2.43
CA PRO A 179 -20.56 4.04 -3.57
C PRO A 179 -20.04 2.69 -4.09
N ILE A 180 -18.75 2.40 -3.96
CA ILE A 180 -18.16 1.12 -4.36
C ILE A 180 -18.59 0.02 -3.39
N VAL A 181 -18.54 0.33 -2.09
CA VAL A 181 -19.04 -0.57 -1.03
C VAL A 181 -20.50 -0.88 -1.26
N SER A 182 -21.36 0.14 -1.40
CA SER A 182 -22.79 -0.05 -1.59
C SER A 182 -23.10 -0.91 -2.82
N LYS A 183 -22.45 -0.62 -3.96
CA LYS A 183 -22.63 -1.40 -5.18
C LYS A 183 -22.22 -2.87 -4.98
N THR A 184 -21.04 -3.11 -4.40
CA THR A 184 -20.53 -4.48 -4.20
C THR A 184 -21.40 -5.25 -3.22
N MET A 185 -21.89 -4.57 -2.17
CA MET A 185 -22.79 -5.16 -1.19
C MET A 185 -24.18 -5.49 -1.76
N ASP A 186 -24.68 -4.70 -2.71
CA ASP A 186 -25.96 -4.95 -3.38
C ASP A 186 -25.92 -6.10 -4.40
N ASP A 187 -24.79 -6.34 -5.04
CA ASP A 187 -24.64 -7.41 -6.04
C ASP A 187 -24.69 -8.80 -5.42
N VAL A 188 -24.50 -8.91 -4.10
CA VAL A 188 -24.60 -10.18 -3.39
C VAL A 188 -25.98 -10.35 -2.78
N GLY A 189 -26.72 -11.40 -3.25
CA GLY A 189 -28.11 -11.63 -2.84
C GLY A 189 -28.35 -11.73 -1.32
N VAL A 190 -27.32 -12.03 -0.52
CA VAL A 190 -27.38 -12.05 0.96
C VAL A 190 -27.64 -10.65 1.52
N THR A 191 -27.00 -9.61 0.97
CA THR A 191 -27.20 -8.22 1.40
C THR A 191 -28.60 -7.74 1.05
N LYS A 192 -29.11 -8.08 -0.13
CA LYS A 192 -30.49 -7.78 -0.51
C LYS A 192 -31.51 -8.48 0.42
N ALA A 193 -31.26 -9.75 0.75
CA ALA A 193 -32.10 -10.50 1.69
C ALA A 193 -32.06 -9.87 3.09
N TYR A 194 -30.88 -9.45 3.54
CA TYR A 194 -30.72 -8.77 4.83
C TYR A 194 -31.41 -7.38 4.83
N LYS A 195 -31.16 -6.52 3.85
CA LYS A 195 -31.83 -5.20 3.72
C LYS A 195 -33.36 -5.36 3.71
N LYS A 196 -33.89 -6.41 3.04
CA LYS A 196 -35.31 -6.73 3.04
C LYS A 196 -35.81 -7.23 4.39
N LEU A 197 -34.98 -7.98 5.13
CA LEU A 197 -35.31 -8.42 6.48
C LEU A 197 -35.38 -7.22 7.43
N VAL A 198 -34.39 -6.35 7.39
CA VAL A 198 -34.32 -5.13 8.20
C VAL A 198 -35.48 -4.18 7.88
N SER A 199 -35.80 -3.96 6.60
CA SER A 199 -36.94 -3.11 6.22
C SER A 199 -38.31 -3.66 6.66
N LYS A 200 -38.39 -4.97 6.92
CA LYS A 200 -39.56 -5.61 7.52
C LYS A 200 -39.51 -5.70 9.03
N ALA A 201 -38.35 -5.39 9.63
CA ALA A 201 -38.14 -5.44 11.08
C ALA A 201 -38.82 -4.27 11.83
N ASP A 202 -39.54 -3.37 11.11
CA ASP A 202 -40.45 -2.40 11.72
C ASP A 202 -41.46 -3.06 12.69
N PHE A 203 -41.70 -4.36 12.51
CA PHE A 203 -42.56 -5.15 13.38
C PHE A 203 -41.83 -5.63 14.66
N LEU A 204 -40.47 -5.60 14.70
CA LEU A 204 -39.67 -5.99 15.87
C LEU A 204 -39.52 -4.90 16.93
N GLY A 205 -40.15 -3.70 16.70
CA GLY A 205 -40.20 -2.60 17.64
C GLY A 205 -38.82 -2.06 18.03
N ASP A 206 -38.73 -1.42 19.20
CA ASP A 206 -37.57 -0.70 19.74
C ASP A 206 -36.33 -1.59 20.04
N TYR A 207 -36.36 -2.90 19.69
CA TYR A 207 -35.23 -3.82 19.90
C TYR A 207 -34.15 -3.74 18.83
N VAL A 208 -34.38 -2.96 17.77
CA VAL A 208 -33.41 -2.81 16.66
C VAL A 208 -33.22 -1.32 16.44
N ASP A 209 -32.06 -0.83 16.86
CA ASP A 209 -31.60 0.52 16.55
C ASP A 209 -31.35 0.63 15.03
N LYS A 210 -32.22 1.39 14.33
CA LYS A 210 -32.22 1.49 12.87
C LYS A 210 -30.94 2.18 12.35
N ASP A 211 -30.36 3.08 13.12
CA ASP A 211 -29.13 3.79 12.75
C ASP A 211 -27.90 2.90 12.89
N SER A 212 -27.98 1.85 13.70
CA SER A 212 -26.92 0.82 13.84
C SER A 212 -26.90 -0.23 12.72
N LEU A 213 -27.82 -0.13 11.75
CA LEU A 213 -28.02 -1.12 10.68
C LEU A 213 -27.46 -0.70 9.31
N ASP A 214 -26.82 0.47 9.22
CA ASP A 214 -26.18 0.92 7.99
C ASP A 214 -24.87 0.14 7.77
N ILE A 215 -25.01 -1.04 7.13
CA ILE A 215 -23.87 -1.91 6.83
C ILE A 215 -22.91 -1.25 5.85
N ASP A 216 -23.43 -0.45 4.92
CA ASP A 216 -22.60 0.22 3.92
C ASP A 216 -21.72 1.27 4.60
N ALA A 217 -22.26 2.05 5.55
CA ALA A 217 -21.48 2.96 6.37
C ALA A 217 -20.47 2.22 7.26
N PHE A 218 -20.87 1.11 7.89
CA PHE A 218 -19.97 0.28 8.69
C PHE A 218 -18.78 -0.23 7.86
N VAL A 219 -19.03 -0.82 6.70
CA VAL A 219 -17.96 -1.34 5.81
C VAL A 219 -17.09 -0.20 5.29
N THR A 220 -17.68 0.94 4.92
CA THR A 220 -16.95 2.12 4.50
C THR A 220 -15.99 2.60 5.58
N GLN A 221 -16.46 2.74 6.82
CA GLN A 221 -15.65 3.16 7.95
C GLN A 221 -14.53 2.16 8.25
N ARG A 222 -14.84 0.85 8.29
CA ARG A 222 -13.84 -0.21 8.50
C ARG A 222 -12.80 -0.27 7.39
N THR A 223 -13.21 0.01 6.14
CA THR A 223 -12.29 0.13 5.01
C THR A 223 -11.28 1.26 5.22
N MET A 224 -11.77 2.43 5.64
CA MET A 224 -10.90 3.58 5.92
C MET A 224 -9.97 3.31 7.11
N ASP A 225 -10.48 2.70 8.18
CA ASP A 225 -9.68 2.37 9.36
C ASP A 225 -8.54 1.41 9.03
N GLY A 226 -8.83 0.34 8.25
CA GLY A 226 -7.82 -0.60 7.76
C GLY A 226 -6.79 0.06 6.86
N LEU A 227 -7.21 0.97 5.97
CA LEU A 227 -6.32 1.73 5.11
C LEU A 227 -5.35 2.60 5.94
N PHE A 228 -5.85 3.35 6.90
CA PHE A 228 -5.01 4.18 7.77
C PHE A 228 -4.11 3.34 8.68
N LEU A 229 -4.55 2.17 9.14
CA LEU A 229 -3.70 1.26 9.90
C LEU A 229 -2.50 0.81 9.06
N LYS A 230 -2.72 0.37 7.82
CA LYS A 230 -1.62 -0.06 6.94
C LYS A 230 -0.73 1.09 6.49
N LEU A 231 -1.25 2.30 6.37
CA LEU A 231 -0.43 3.50 6.15
C LEU A 231 0.50 3.77 7.33
N ALA A 232 0.00 3.65 8.58
CA ALA A 232 0.82 3.81 9.78
C ALA A 232 1.91 2.74 9.88
N GLU A 233 1.61 1.49 9.52
CA GLU A 233 2.61 0.42 9.47
C GLU A 233 3.70 0.70 8.43
N GLU A 234 3.35 1.18 7.23
CA GLU A 234 4.34 1.55 6.21
C GLU A 234 5.16 2.78 6.63
N GLU A 235 4.53 3.77 7.28
CA GLU A 235 5.23 4.92 7.86
C GLU A 235 6.26 4.47 8.91
N ALA A 236 5.86 3.64 9.86
CA ALA A 236 6.74 3.10 10.90
C ALA A 236 7.90 2.29 10.30
N LYS A 237 7.67 1.49 9.25
CA LYS A 237 8.73 0.79 8.53
C LYS A 237 9.76 1.74 7.92
N ILE A 238 9.31 2.83 7.27
CA ILE A 238 10.20 3.82 6.66
C ILE A 238 11.02 4.55 7.74
N ARG A 239 10.40 4.89 8.88
CA ARG A 239 11.08 5.57 9.99
C ARG A 239 12.12 4.67 10.67
N ASN A 240 11.76 3.43 10.98
CA ASN A 240 12.53 2.56 11.85
C ASN A 240 13.47 1.60 11.09
N ASN A 241 13.29 1.40 9.79
CA ASN A 241 14.08 0.45 9.02
C ASN A 241 14.83 1.11 7.85
N PRO A 242 16.16 1.28 7.96
CA PRO A 242 16.97 1.85 6.87
C PRO A 242 16.86 1.09 5.54
N VAL A 243 16.60 -0.23 5.59
CA VAL A 243 16.46 -1.07 4.39
C VAL A 243 15.12 -0.80 3.67
N ALA A 244 14.09 -0.41 4.40
CA ALA A 244 12.79 -0.04 3.83
C ALA A 244 12.80 1.31 3.10
N ARG A 245 13.84 2.12 3.33
CA ARG A 245 14.07 3.41 2.67
C ARG A 245 14.55 3.16 1.25
N SER A 246 13.62 3.21 0.30
CA SER A 246 13.79 2.71 -1.08
C SER A 246 14.74 3.53 -1.97
N THR A 247 15.16 4.73 -1.56
CA THR A 247 16.06 5.58 -2.32
C THR A 247 17.30 5.99 -1.50
N ASP A 248 18.44 6.20 -2.17
CA ASP A 248 19.66 6.70 -1.50
C ASP A 248 19.44 8.08 -0.88
N LEU A 249 18.58 8.87 -1.48
CA LEU A 249 18.19 10.19 -0.98
C LEU A 249 17.43 10.07 0.35
N LEU A 250 16.48 9.14 0.46
CA LEU A 250 15.79 8.82 1.70
C LEU A 250 16.75 8.37 2.81
N ARG A 251 17.69 7.49 2.46
CA ARG A 251 18.71 7.03 3.42
C ARG A 251 19.53 8.20 3.95
N LYS A 252 19.92 9.13 3.09
CA LYS A 252 20.67 10.34 3.47
C LYS A 252 19.83 11.28 4.36
N VAL A 253 18.56 11.52 4.03
CA VAL A 253 17.67 12.38 4.82
C VAL A 253 17.51 11.80 6.23
N PHE A 254 17.17 10.53 6.35
CA PHE A 254 16.96 9.90 7.66
C PHE A 254 18.25 9.71 8.47
N SER A 255 19.41 9.63 7.84
CA SER A 255 20.68 9.61 8.57
C SER A 255 21.06 10.96 9.18
N GLN A 256 20.50 12.07 8.66
CA GLN A 256 20.74 13.42 9.19
C GLN A 256 19.72 13.84 10.27
N PHE A 257 18.52 13.27 10.25
CA PHE A 257 17.42 13.68 11.12
C PHE A 257 16.83 12.55 11.99
N GLY A 258 17.26 11.31 11.78
CA GLY A 258 16.80 10.14 12.55
C GLY A 258 17.89 9.68 13.51
N SER A 259 17.87 10.19 14.70
CA SER A 259 18.58 9.65 15.85
C SER A 259 17.55 9.16 16.87
#